data_12d66a577b2eae14fd3665ec7935998d
#
_entry.id   12d66a577b2eae14fd3665ec7935998d
#
_cell.length_a   1.000
_cell.length_b   1.000
_cell.length_c   1.000
_cell.angle_alpha   90.00
_cell.angle_beta   90.00
_cell.angle_gamma   90.00
#
_symmetry.space_group_name_H-M   'P 1'
#
loop_
_entity.id
_entity.type
_entity.pdbx_description
1 polymer ?
#
loop_
_entity_poly.entity_id
_entity_poly.type
_entity_poly.pdbx_seq_one_letter_code
_entity_poly.pdbx_strand_id
1 'polypeptide(L)'
;VVETVERLQERGYAAGDIAILVRRNSEATRIASMLLEHKRTHPESPYRYDVITQDALVIGRSPVVNFVISCLRLAGNPEDSIHRAIYNRFLGRGFGERLTRDDTEFLLRLRLMPPEEAFENTVMRYGLGCSDEDISYLQALHEQIIVFTKSNVADIPLFLSWWTEKGSTKSIPMPSGGNAITIDTIHRSKGLGYKAVIIPYCNWSLTTKTGTVVWSGAEE
;
A
#
# COMPACT_ATOMS: atom_id res chain seq x y z
N VAL A 1 -21.19 -0.93 -12.52
CA VAL A 1 -20.16 -1.71 -11.78
C VAL A 1 -20.79 -2.41 -10.60
N VAL A 2 -21.49 -1.68 -9.69
CA VAL A 2 -22.14 -2.28 -8.51
C VAL A 2 -23.04 -3.45 -8.92
N GLU A 3 -24.04 -3.22 -9.76
CA GLU A 3 -24.97 -4.25 -10.26
C GLU A 3 -24.25 -5.45 -10.92
N THR A 4 -23.11 -5.21 -11.56
CA THR A 4 -22.33 -6.28 -12.19
C THR A 4 -21.63 -7.15 -11.13
N VAL A 5 -21.12 -6.50 -10.07
CA VAL A 5 -20.51 -7.19 -8.92
C VAL A 5 -21.55 -8.05 -8.20
N GLU A 6 -22.72 -7.50 -7.93
CA GLU A 6 -23.84 -8.21 -7.31
C GLU A 6 -24.26 -9.42 -8.13
N ARG A 7 -24.48 -9.23 -9.43
CA ARG A 7 -24.86 -10.32 -10.35
C ARG A 7 -23.79 -11.42 -10.45
N LEU A 8 -22.50 -11.09 -10.32
CA LEU A 8 -21.45 -12.11 -10.26
C LEU A 8 -21.51 -12.89 -8.95
N GLN A 9 -21.73 -12.21 -7.84
CA GLN A 9 -21.87 -12.87 -6.53
C GLN A 9 -23.14 -13.74 -6.47
N GLU A 10 -24.25 -13.31 -7.07
CA GLU A 10 -25.45 -14.13 -7.25
C GLU A 10 -25.18 -15.43 -8.03
N ARG A 11 -24.25 -15.41 -8.98
CA ARG A 11 -23.78 -16.56 -9.74
C ARG A 11 -22.80 -17.45 -9.00
N GLY A 12 -22.50 -17.13 -7.71
CA GLY A 12 -21.63 -17.91 -6.85
C GLY A 12 -20.14 -17.54 -6.89
N TYR A 13 -19.76 -16.44 -7.57
CA TYR A 13 -18.38 -15.95 -7.47
C TYR A 13 -18.17 -15.26 -6.12
N ALA A 14 -17.11 -15.65 -5.41
CA ALA A 14 -16.70 -14.91 -4.22
C ALA A 14 -16.13 -13.52 -4.61
N ALA A 15 -16.16 -12.56 -3.70
CA ALA A 15 -15.58 -11.24 -3.98
C ALA A 15 -14.11 -11.31 -4.41
N GLY A 16 -13.34 -12.23 -3.81
CA GLY A 16 -11.94 -12.47 -4.18
C GLY A 16 -11.73 -13.11 -5.56
N ASP A 17 -12.78 -13.64 -6.20
CA ASP A 17 -12.74 -14.17 -7.56
C ASP A 17 -12.90 -13.07 -8.63
N ILE A 18 -13.32 -11.87 -8.21
CA ILE A 18 -13.69 -10.76 -9.09
C ILE A 18 -12.53 -9.76 -9.19
N ALA A 19 -12.11 -9.45 -10.40
CA ALA A 19 -11.18 -8.35 -10.68
C ALA A 19 -11.85 -7.27 -11.50
N ILE A 20 -11.59 -6.01 -11.15
CA ILE A 20 -11.99 -4.84 -11.93
C ILE A 20 -10.72 -4.22 -12.53
N LEU A 21 -10.61 -4.31 -13.85
CA LEU A 21 -9.44 -3.81 -14.57
C LEU A 21 -9.72 -2.45 -15.19
N VAL A 22 -8.84 -1.51 -14.92
CA VAL A 22 -8.93 -0.13 -15.40
C VAL A 22 -7.67 0.27 -16.17
N ARG A 23 -7.74 1.37 -16.90
CA ARG A 23 -6.58 1.89 -17.63
C ARG A 23 -5.70 2.79 -16.78
N ARG A 24 -6.28 3.55 -15.84
CA ARG A 24 -5.60 4.56 -15.03
C ARG A 24 -5.86 4.36 -13.54
N ASN A 25 -4.88 4.69 -12.71
CA ASN A 25 -5.01 4.63 -11.25
C ASN A 25 -6.15 5.54 -10.72
N SER A 26 -6.41 6.70 -11.36
CA SER A 26 -7.53 7.56 -10.98
C SER A 26 -8.90 6.89 -11.15
N GLU A 27 -9.03 6.02 -12.13
CA GLU A 27 -10.24 5.22 -12.35
C GLU A 27 -10.37 4.14 -11.27
N ALA A 28 -9.25 3.50 -10.88
CA ALA A 28 -9.23 2.55 -9.78
C ALA A 28 -9.69 3.18 -8.47
N THR A 29 -9.14 4.35 -8.13
CA THR A 29 -9.53 5.10 -6.92
C THR A 29 -11.02 5.45 -6.92
N ARG A 30 -11.54 5.90 -8.07
CA ARG A 30 -12.96 6.26 -8.22
C ARG A 30 -13.89 5.06 -8.01
N ILE A 31 -13.54 3.90 -8.56
CA ILE A 31 -14.33 2.67 -8.40
C ILE A 31 -14.24 2.18 -6.96
N ALA A 32 -13.06 2.19 -6.36
CA ALA A 32 -12.88 1.82 -4.95
C ALA A 32 -13.75 2.69 -4.03
N SER A 33 -13.71 4.01 -4.20
CA SER A 33 -14.53 4.93 -3.43
C SER A 33 -16.04 4.68 -3.62
N MET A 34 -16.47 4.38 -4.85
CA MET A 34 -17.87 4.08 -5.16
C MET A 34 -18.34 2.80 -4.48
N LEU A 35 -17.56 1.74 -4.51
CA LEU A 35 -17.92 0.46 -3.88
C LEU A 35 -17.93 0.57 -2.34
N LEU A 36 -16.96 1.27 -1.76
CA LEU A 36 -16.91 1.51 -0.32
C LEU A 36 -18.06 2.40 0.16
N GLU A 37 -18.43 3.43 -0.62
CA GLU A 37 -19.57 4.27 -0.33
C GLU A 37 -20.89 3.46 -0.43
N HIS A 38 -21.01 2.61 -1.45
CA HIS A 38 -22.17 1.72 -1.60
C HIS A 38 -22.29 0.77 -0.39
N LYS A 39 -21.18 0.17 0.06
CA LYS A 39 -21.14 -0.65 1.27
C LYS A 39 -21.64 0.12 2.49
N ARG A 40 -21.20 1.38 2.65
CA ARG A 40 -21.59 2.23 3.78
C ARG A 40 -23.07 2.59 3.78
N THR A 41 -23.64 2.82 2.59
CA THR A 41 -25.06 3.22 2.43
C THR A 41 -26.02 2.02 2.41
N HIS A 42 -25.52 0.81 2.17
CA HIS A 42 -26.31 -0.43 2.12
C HIS A 42 -25.71 -1.50 3.03
N PRO A 43 -25.69 -1.28 4.37
CA PRO A 43 -25.07 -2.23 5.32
C PRO A 43 -25.78 -3.59 5.36
N GLU A 44 -27.08 -3.63 5.01
CA GLU A 44 -27.91 -4.84 4.97
C GLU A 44 -27.73 -5.66 3.67
N SER A 45 -26.91 -5.19 2.73
CA SER A 45 -26.68 -5.92 1.48
C SER A 45 -26.03 -7.29 1.74
N PRO A 46 -26.54 -8.38 1.14
CA PRO A 46 -25.92 -9.70 1.27
C PRO A 46 -24.59 -9.81 0.52
N TYR A 47 -24.27 -8.82 -0.30
CA TYR A 47 -23.08 -8.83 -1.16
C TYR A 47 -21.89 -8.14 -0.48
N ARG A 48 -20.69 -8.56 -0.89
CA ARG A 48 -19.44 -7.97 -0.40
C ARG A 48 -18.86 -6.97 -1.39
N TYR A 49 -18.52 -5.80 -0.86
CA TYR A 49 -17.95 -4.69 -1.63
C TYR A 49 -16.55 -4.29 -1.11
N ASP A 50 -15.93 -5.17 -0.31
CA ASP A 50 -14.56 -4.96 0.12
C ASP A 50 -13.64 -4.97 -1.09
N VAL A 51 -12.75 -3.99 -1.17
CA VAL A 51 -11.87 -3.80 -2.32
C VAL A 51 -10.41 -3.78 -1.89
N ILE A 52 -9.57 -4.38 -2.71
CA ILE A 52 -8.11 -4.29 -2.59
C ILE A 52 -7.60 -3.62 -3.86
N THR A 53 -6.88 -2.52 -3.70
CA THR A 53 -6.15 -1.86 -4.79
C THR A 53 -4.66 -2.11 -4.61
N GLN A 54 -3.92 -2.23 -5.71
CA GLN A 54 -2.46 -2.38 -5.66
C GLN A 54 -1.79 -1.18 -4.96
N ASP A 55 -2.35 -0.01 -5.09
CA ASP A 55 -1.84 1.19 -4.41
C ASP A 55 -2.00 1.10 -2.88
N ALA A 56 -3.00 0.37 -2.39
CA ALA A 56 -3.16 0.11 -0.97
C ALA A 56 -2.07 -0.82 -0.42
N LEU A 57 -1.47 -1.65 -1.27
CA LEU A 57 -0.41 -2.59 -0.90
C LEU A 57 0.99 -1.99 -0.95
N VAL A 58 1.15 -0.72 -1.33
CA VAL A 58 2.44 -0.03 -1.32
C VAL A 58 2.88 0.21 0.13
N ILE A 59 4.03 -0.35 0.51
CA ILE A 59 4.55 -0.32 1.88
C ILE A 59 4.63 1.11 2.42
N GLY A 60 5.14 2.05 1.62
CA GLY A 60 5.28 3.46 2.01
C GLY A 60 3.97 4.23 2.20
N ARG A 61 2.80 3.63 1.94
CA ARG A 61 1.49 4.25 2.21
C ARG A 61 0.87 3.80 3.52
N SER A 62 1.38 2.73 4.12
CA SER A 62 0.86 2.23 5.39
C SER A 62 1.11 3.22 6.53
N PRO A 63 0.10 3.54 7.34
CA PRO A 63 0.25 4.43 8.49
C PRO A 63 1.28 3.92 9.50
N VAL A 64 1.31 2.61 9.78
CA VAL A 64 2.25 2.02 10.73
C VAL A 64 3.69 2.10 10.22
N VAL A 65 3.91 1.89 8.93
CA VAL A 65 5.23 2.05 8.31
C VAL A 65 5.68 3.51 8.33
N ASN A 66 4.79 4.44 7.98
CA ASN A 66 5.09 5.86 8.03
C ASN A 66 5.42 6.34 9.45
N PHE A 67 4.79 5.76 10.45
CA PHE A 67 5.12 6.02 11.85
C PHE A 67 6.55 5.56 12.18
N VAL A 68 6.91 4.31 11.85
CA VAL A 68 8.27 3.80 12.08
C VAL A 68 9.32 4.64 11.35
N ILE A 69 9.10 4.93 10.06
CA ILE A 69 10.00 5.79 9.29
C ILE A 69 10.11 7.20 9.89
N SER A 70 9.00 7.73 10.44
CA SER A 70 9.05 9.02 11.14
C SER A 70 9.87 8.97 12.42
N CYS A 71 9.82 7.88 13.19
CA CYS A 71 10.70 7.67 14.35
C CYS A 71 12.19 7.70 13.93
N LEU A 72 12.55 6.97 12.86
CA LEU A 72 13.91 6.94 12.36
C LEU A 72 14.39 8.32 11.84
N ARG A 73 13.51 9.10 11.20
CA ARG A 73 13.83 10.48 10.76
C ARG A 73 14.00 11.43 11.92
N LEU A 74 13.10 11.38 12.91
CA LEU A 74 13.17 12.20 14.10
C LEU A 74 14.39 11.85 14.98
N ALA A 75 14.87 10.62 14.95
CA ALA A 75 16.13 10.23 15.58
C ALA A 75 17.32 11.02 15.03
N GLY A 76 17.33 11.31 13.71
CA GLY A 76 18.34 12.11 13.05
C GLY A 76 18.10 13.63 13.16
N ASN A 77 16.83 14.05 13.11
CA ASN A 77 16.41 15.44 13.16
C ASN A 77 15.10 15.62 13.95
N PRO A 78 15.17 15.85 15.28
CA PRO A 78 13.99 16.05 16.12
C PRO A 78 13.12 17.28 15.75
N GLU A 79 13.68 18.22 15.01
CA GLU A 79 12.98 19.44 14.57
C GLU A 79 12.21 19.27 13.26
N ASP A 80 12.24 18.09 12.65
CA ASP A 80 11.46 17.79 11.43
C ASP A 80 9.96 17.86 11.73
N SER A 81 9.35 18.97 11.35
CA SER A 81 7.94 19.24 11.63
C SER A 81 6.97 18.29 10.92
N ILE A 82 7.34 17.81 9.74
CA ILE A 82 6.50 16.88 8.95
C ILE A 82 6.45 15.54 9.64
N HIS A 83 7.62 14.97 9.97
CA HIS A 83 7.67 13.65 10.61
C HIS A 83 7.18 13.70 12.06
N ARG A 84 7.34 14.82 12.75
CA ARG A 84 6.72 15.06 14.07
C ARG A 84 5.19 15.07 13.98
N ALA A 85 4.62 15.69 12.97
CA ALA A 85 3.17 15.69 12.76
C ALA A 85 2.63 14.26 12.48
N ILE A 86 3.33 13.46 11.67
CA ILE A 86 2.97 12.05 11.41
C ILE A 86 3.06 11.23 12.70
N TYR A 87 4.15 11.37 13.43
CA TYR A 87 4.38 10.73 14.73
C TYR A 87 3.26 11.04 15.72
N ASN A 88 2.97 12.33 15.93
CA ASN A 88 1.91 12.77 16.84
C ASN A 88 0.53 12.28 16.44
N ARG A 89 0.21 12.35 15.13
CA ARG A 89 -1.07 11.86 14.62
C ARG A 89 -1.25 10.37 14.91
N PHE A 90 -0.22 9.56 14.71
CA PHE A 90 -0.29 8.12 14.95
C PHE A 90 -0.55 7.81 16.42
N LEU A 91 0.01 8.59 17.33
CA LEU A 91 -0.20 8.49 18.78
C LEU A 91 -1.47 9.19 19.28
N GLY A 92 -2.33 9.69 18.39
CA GLY A 92 -3.55 10.41 18.77
C GLY A 92 -3.33 11.78 19.38
N ARG A 93 -2.14 12.38 19.17
CA ARG A 93 -1.76 13.71 19.66
C ARG A 93 -2.03 14.81 18.63
N GLY A 94 -2.03 16.07 19.05
CA GLY A 94 -2.15 17.23 18.15
C GLY A 94 -0.93 17.38 17.23
N PHE A 95 -1.14 17.75 15.96
CA PHE A 95 -0.07 17.86 14.95
C PHE A 95 1.12 18.73 15.35
N GLY A 96 0.86 19.81 16.08
CA GLY A 96 1.87 20.79 16.52
C GLY A 96 2.48 20.49 17.87
N GLU A 97 2.10 19.43 18.55
CA GLU A 97 2.64 19.11 19.87
C GLU A 97 4.14 18.85 19.81
N ARG A 98 4.83 19.29 20.87
CA ARG A 98 6.25 19.01 21.03
C ARG A 98 6.45 17.57 21.49
N LEU A 99 7.58 16.99 21.12
CA LEU A 99 8.01 15.70 21.65
C LEU A 99 8.16 15.81 23.17
N THR A 100 7.69 14.80 23.88
CA THR A 100 7.93 14.72 25.33
C THR A 100 9.41 14.43 25.59
N ARG A 101 9.84 14.60 26.83
CA ARG A 101 11.20 14.23 27.22
C ARG A 101 11.48 12.75 26.95
N ASP A 102 10.53 11.89 27.29
CA ASP A 102 10.64 10.45 27.09
C ASP A 102 10.69 10.07 25.60
N ASP A 103 9.90 10.73 24.73
CA ASP A 103 10.01 10.58 23.28
C ASP A 103 11.40 10.97 22.79
N THR A 104 11.90 12.12 23.24
CA THR A 104 13.21 12.65 22.81
C THR A 104 14.34 11.70 23.26
N GLU A 105 14.33 11.24 24.48
CA GLU A 105 15.32 10.28 24.99
C GLU A 105 15.30 8.96 24.22
N PHE A 106 14.12 8.48 23.85
CA PHE A 106 13.98 7.29 23.03
C PHE A 106 14.53 7.48 21.61
N LEU A 107 14.10 8.53 20.94
CA LEU A 107 14.52 8.83 19.57
C LEU A 107 16.04 9.06 19.48
N LEU A 108 16.64 9.71 20.49
CA LEU A 108 18.10 9.88 20.54
C LEU A 108 18.82 8.53 20.69
N ARG A 109 18.25 7.57 21.42
CA ARG A 109 18.82 6.22 21.51
C ARG A 109 18.76 5.48 20.17
N LEU A 110 17.66 5.59 19.43
CA LEU A 110 17.53 4.97 18.09
C LEU A 110 18.64 5.42 17.15
N ARG A 111 19.09 6.67 17.25
CA ARG A 111 20.15 7.24 16.40
C ARG A 111 21.45 6.45 16.44
N LEU A 112 21.73 5.79 17.55
CA LEU A 112 22.97 5.04 17.81
C LEU A 112 22.87 3.56 17.40
N MET A 113 21.70 3.12 16.96
CA MET A 113 21.40 1.73 16.60
C MET A 113 21.48 1.50 15.09
N PRO A 114 21.80 0.28 14.65
CA PRO A 114 21.58 -0.13 13.26
C PRO A 114 20.08 -0.04 12.89
N PRO A 115 19.73 0.12 11.60
CA PRO A 115 18.33 0.24 11.17
C PRO A 115 17.41 -0.89 11.65
N GLU A 116 17.90 -2.13 11.68
CA GLU A 116 17.15 -3.31 12.12
C GLU A 116 16.82 -3.23 13.62
N GLU A 117 17.82 -2.97 14.46
CA GLU A 117 17.63 -2.82 15.89
C GLU A 117 16.72 -1.63 16.24
N ALA A 118 16.89 -0.51 15.53
CA ALA A 118 16.03 0.66 15.69
C ALA A 118 14.58 0.38 15.30
N PHE A 119 14.36 -0.41 14.25
CA PHE A 119 13.03 -0.89 13.85
C PHE A 119 12.41 -1.74 14.96
N GLU A 120 13.10 -2.78 15.45
CA GLU A 120 12.60 -3.70 16.48
C GLU A 120 12.28 -2.94 17.78
N ASN A 121 13.16 -2.05 18.21
CA ASN A 121 12.92 -1.21 19.39
C ASN A 121 11.71 -0.32 19.24
N THR A 122 11.47 0.20 18.04
CA THR A 122 10.27 1.02 17.75
C THR A 122 9.01 0.17 17.81
N VAL A 123 8.99 -0.99 17.17
CA VAL A 123 7.86 -1.93 17.19
C VAL A 123 7.52 -2.34 18.62
N MET A 124 8.53 -2.68 19.41
CA MET A 124 8.38 -3.14 20.80
C MET A 124 7.86 -2.03 21.71
N ARG A 125 8.42 -0.81 21.61
CA ARG A 125 8.04 0.33 22.45
C ARG A 125 6.59 0.73 22.29
N TYR A 126 6.10 0.75 21.06
CA TYR A 126 4.75 1.22 20.74
C TYR A 126 3.75 0.07 20.59
N GLY A 127 4.15 -1.17 20.79
CA GLY A 127 3.27 -2.34 20.66
C GLY A 127 2.65 -2.43 19.26
N LEU A 128 3.44 -2.16 18.20
CA LEU A 128 2.94 -2.15 16.83
C LEU A 128 2.59 -3.57 16.37
N GLY A 129 1.65 -3.69 15.43
CA GLY A 129 1.24 -5.00 14.91
C GLY A 129 0.05 -5.60 15.66
N CYS A 130 -0.89 -4.75 16.14
CA CYS A 130 -2.13 -5.23 16.78
C CYS A 130 -3.14 -5.80 15.77
N SER A 131 -3.00 -5.52 14.48
CA SER A 131 -3.83 -6.06 13.41
C SER A 131 -3.01 -6.91 12.44
N ASP A 132 -3.64 -7.92 11.81
CA ASP A 132 -3.00 -8.75 10.79
C ASP A 132 -2.49 -7.91 9.60
N GLU A 133 -3.19 -6.81 9.30
CA GLU A 133 -2.79 -5.88 8.26
C GLU A 133 -1.49 -5.17 8.64
N ASP A 134 -1.39 -4.60 9.84
CA ASP A 134 -0.17 -3.93 10.31
C ASP A 134 1.02 -4.88 10.38
N ILE A 135 0.82 -6.13 10.81
CA ILE A 135 1.86 -7.16 10.84
C ILE A 135 2.44 -7.37 9.44
N SER A 136 1.59 -7.50 8.42
CA SER A 136 2.03 -7.71 7.04
C SER A 136 2.90 -6.56 6.52
N TYR A 137 2.53 -5.31 6.84
CA TYR A 137 3.32 -4.13 6.47
C TYR A 137 4.62 -4.00 7.26
N LEU A 138 4.61 -4.32 8.56
CA LEU A 138 5.81 -4.30 9.39
C LEU A 138 6.81 -5.37 8.95
N GLN A 139 6.33 -6.58 8.62
CA GLN A 139 7.18 -7.65 8.06
C GLN A 139 7.81 -7.22 6.74
N ALA A 140 7.03 -6.63 5.84
CA ALA A 140 7.55 -6.14 4.58
C ALA A 140 8.57 -5.00 4.76
N LEU A 141 8.38 -4.08 5.72
CA LEU A 141 9.37 -3.07 6.05
C LEU A 141 10.65 -3.71 6.59
N HIS A 142 10.53 -4.69 7.49
CA HIS A 142 11.68 -5.42 8.03
C HIS A 142 12.49 -6.13 6.95
N GLU A 143 11.81 -6.80 6.00
CA GLU A 143 12.47 -7.39 4.83
C GLU A 143 13.25 -6.34 4.01
N GLN A 144 12.67 -5.13 3.82
CA GLN A 144 13.37 -4.08 3.10
C GLN A 144 14.61 -3.57 3.86
N ILE A 145 14.56 -3.51 5.19
CA ILE A 145 15.72 -3.18 6.03
C ILE A 145 16.81 -4.26 5.86
N ILE A 146 16.46 -5.53 5.94
CA ILE A 146 17.38 -6.65 5.74
C ILE A 146 18.00 -6.62 4.33
N VAL A 147 17.19 -6.41 3.30
CA VAL A 147 17.69 -6.29 1.91
C VAL A 147 18.69 -5.15 1.78
N PHE A 148 18.40 -4.01 2.41
CA PHE A 148 19.32 -2.87 2.41
C PHE A 148 20.63 -3.19 3.13
N THR A 149 20.58 -3.74 4.35
CA THR A 149 21.76 -3.99 5.19
C THR A 149 22.68 -5.09 4.65
N LYS A 150 22.16 -6.03 3.85
CA LYS A 150 22.97 -7.05 3.16
C LYS A 150 23.95 -6.47 2.14
N SER A 151 23.64 -5.32 1.55
CA SER A 151 24.41 -4.74 0.44
C SER A 151 24.97 -3.36 0.75
N ASN A 152 24.66 -2.79 1.92
CA ASN A 152 25.05 -1.43 2.31
C ASN A 152 25.49 -1.42 3.78
N VAL A 153 26.15 -0.32 4.18
CA VAL A 153 26.45 -0.06 5.58
C VAL A 153 25.13 0.08 6.36
N ALA A 154 25.03 -0.57 7.52
CA ALA A 154 23.86 -0.54 8.37
C ALA A 154 23.74 0.79 9.13
N ASP A 155 23.40 1.85 8.40
CA ASP A 155 23.30 3.23 8.85
C ASP A 155 21.90 3.78 8.56
N ILE A 156 21.27 4.43 9.56
CA ILE A 156 19.90 4.95 9.43
C ILE A 156 19.78 6.03 8.35
N PRO A 157 20.61 7.07 8.28
CA PRO A 157 20.59 8.05 7.21
C PRO A 157 20.68 7.46 5.80
N LEU A 158 21.56 6.49 5.60
CA LEU A 158 21.71 5.80 4.30
C LEU A 158 20.47 4.97 3.98
N PHE A 159 19.92 4.25 4.95
CA PHE A 159 18.66 3.53 4.80
C PHE A 159 17.51 4.47 4.43
N LEU A 160 17.36 5.59 5.11
CA LEU A 160 16.29 6.56 4.85
C LEU A 160 16.39 7.21 3.46
N SER A 161 17.60 7.43 2.95
CA SER A 161 17.82 7.89 1.57
C SER A 161 17.38 6.84 0.57
N TRP A 162 17.85 5.60 0.73
CA TRP A 162 17.44 4.47 -0.10
C TRP A 162 15.92 4.20 -0.02
N TRP A 163 15.35 4.31 1.19
CA TRP A 163 13.91 4.16 1.40
C TRP A 163 13.10 5.16 0.57
N THR A 164 13.50 6.42 0.59
CA THR A 164 12.82 7.49 -0.17
C THR A 164 12.88 7.23 -1.68
N GLU A 165 14.00 6.73 -2.19
CA GLU A 165 14.21 6.53 -3.62
C GLU A 165 13.57 5.23 -4.14
N LYS A 166 13.62 4.15 -3.37
CA LYS A 166 13.30 2.80 -3.83
C LYS A 166 12.39 2.01 -2.89
N GLY A 167 12.67 2.02 -1.59
CA GLY A 167 11.98 1.15 -0.62
C GLY A 167 10.50 1.48 -0.49
N SER A 168 10.16 2.76 -0.41
CA SER A 168 8.79 3.22 -0.19
C SER A 168 7.80 2.83 -1.29
N THR A 169 8.28 2.53 -2.49
CA THR A 169 7.45 2.14 -3.64
C THR A 169 7.20 0.63 -3.75
N LYS A 170 7.86 -0.16 -2.90
CA LYS A 170 7.64 -1.61 -2.87
C LYS A 170 6.24 -1.93 -2.36
N SER A 171 5.69 -3.05 -2.83
CA SER A 171 4.37 -3.52 -2.43
C SER A 171 4.49 -4.86 -1.73
N ILE A 172 3.61 -5.10 -0.74
CA ILE A 172 3.42 -6.44 -0.19
C ILE A 172 2.73 -7.32 -1.23
N PRO A 173 3.00 -8.63 -1.23
CA PRO A 173 2.23 -9.56 -2.06
C PRO A 173 0.75 -9.49 -1.70
N MET A 174 -0.10 -9.59 -2.71
CA MET A 174 -1.54 -9.65 -2.47
C MET A 174 -1.87 -10.88 -1.61
N PRO A 175 -2.63 -10.73 -0.52
CA PRO A 175 -3.01 -11.87 0.31
C PRO A 175 -3.75 -12.91 -0.54
N SER A 176 -3.18 -14.11 -0.67
CA SER A 176 -3.85 -15.22 -1.34
C SER A 176 -5.07 -15.63 -0.52
N GLY A 177 -6.28 -15.45 -1.07
CA GLY A 177 -7.52 -15.86 -0.40
C GLY A 177 -8.29 -14.77 0.34
N GLY A 178 -7.91 -13.51 0.24
CA GLY A 178 -8.73 -12.39 0.71
C GLY A 178 -10.07 -12.36 -0.03
N ASN A 179 -11.21 -12.34 0.70
CA ASN A 179 -12.54 -12.26 0.10
C ASN A 179 -12.91 -10.80 -0.24
N ALA A 180 -12.07 -10.15 -1.07
CA ALA A 180 -12.23 -8.77 -1.51
C ALA A 180 -12.00 -8.65 -3.02
N ILE A 181 -12.72 -7.73 -3.64
CA ILE A 181 -12.65 -7.44 -5.07
C ILE A 181 -11.30 -6.77 -5.39
N THR A 182 -10.57 -7.34 -6.33
CA THR A 182 -9.30 -6.76 -6.79
C THR A 182 -9.57 -5.63 -7.80
N ILE A 183 -9.00 -4.45 -7.57
CA ILE A 183 -9.01 -3.37 -8.56
C ILE A 183 -7.57 -3.10 -8.99
N ASP A 184 -7.29 -3.27 -10.28
CA ASP A 184 -5.94 -3.10 -10.82
C ASP A 184 -5.95 -2.46 -12.22
N THR A 185 -4.78 -2.02 -12.68
CA THR A 185 -4.63 -1.57 -14.06
C THR A 185 -4.37 -2.74 -15.01
N ILE A 186 -4.85 -2.64 -16.25
CA ILE A 186 -4.65 -3.65 -17.30
C ILE A 186 -3.16 -3.99 -17.47
N HIS A 187 -2.25 -3.01 -17.35
CA HIS A 187 -0.82 -3.27 -17.50
C HIS A 187 -0.24 -4.10 -16.35
N ARG A 188 -0.68 -3.86 -15.14
CA ARG A 188 -0.20 -4.56 -13.94
C ARG A 188 -0.81 -5.96 -13.82
N SER A 189 -2.02 -6.15 -14.31
CA SER A 189 -2.69 -7.45 -14.28
C SER A 189 -2.11 -8.47 -15.28
N LYS A 190 -1.14 -8.06 -16.10
CA LYS A 190 -0.49 -8.95 -17.06
C LYS A 190 0.19 -10.13 -16.35
N GLY A 191 -0.22 -11.35 -16.71
CA GLY A 191 0.26 -12.60 -16.10
C GLY A 191 -0.52 -13.05 -14.87
N LEU A 192 -1.53 -12.28 -14.40
CA LEU A 192 -2.45 -12.69 -13.34
C LEU A 192 -3.71 -13.31 -13.94
N GLY A 193 -4.25 -14.33 -13.26
CA GLY A 193 -5.50 -15.00 -13.65
C GLY A 193 -6.61 -14.69 -12.64
N TYR A 194 -7.81 -14.33 -13.15
CA TYR A 194 -9.00 -14.10 -12.35
C TYR A 194 -10.16 -14.93 -12.88
N LYS A 195 -11.08 -15.36 -12.01
CA LYS A 195 -12.26 -16.13 -12.45
C LYS A 195 -13.30 -15.24 -13.12
N ALA A 196 -13.44 -13.99 -12.67
CA ALA A 196 -14.33 -13.00 -13.28
C ALA A 196 -13.61 -11.67 -13.42
N VAL A 197 -13.75 -11.03 -14.59
CA VAL A 197 -13.13 -9.74 -14.90
C VAL A 197 -14.17 -8.73 -15.35
N ILE A 198 -14.17 -7.55 -14.75
CA ILE A 198 -15.00 -6.40 -15.16
C ILE A 198 -14.06 -5.33 -15.71
N ILE A 199 -14.34 -4.82 -16.91
CA ILE A 199 -13.62 -3.69 -17.51
C ILE A 199 -14.61 -2.53 -17.74
N PRO A 200 -14.77 -1.62 -16.78
CA PRO A 200 -15.87 -0.65 -16.79
C PRO A 200 -15.73 0.49 -17.81
N TYR A 201 -14.53 0.83 -18.23
CA TYR A 201 -14.26 2.00 -19.09
C TYR A 201 -13.70 1.60 -20.45
N CYS A 202 -14.39 0.69 -21.17
CA CYS A 202 -13.99 0.25 -22.51
C CYS A 202 -14.36 1.26 -23.62
N ASN A 203 -14.09 2.55 -23.39
CA ASN A 203 -14.46 3.64 -24.32
C ASN A 203 -13.26 4.23 -25.08
N TRP A 204 -12.10 3.58 -25.04
CA TRP A 204 -10.93 4.00 -25.81
C TRP A 204 -11.01 3.54 -27.27
N SER A 205 -10.47 4.37 -28.17
CA SER A 205 -10.32 3.97 -29.57
C SER A 205 -9.34 2.81 -29.72
N LEU A 206 -9.74 1.77 -30.45
CA LEU A 206 -8.87 0.65 -30.84
C LEU A 206 -7.99 1.01 -32.04
N THR A 207 -8.28 2.13 -32.72
CA THR A 207 -7.46 2.61 -33.83
C THR A 207 -6.20 3.27 -33.30
N THR A 208 -5.04 2.74 -33.64
CA THR A 208 -3.73 3.37 -33.39
C THR A 208 -3.69 4.73 -34.08
N LYS A 209 -3.46 5.80 -33.31
CA LYS A 209 -3.10 7.08 -33.92
C LYS A 209 -1.82 6.87 -34.72
N THR A 210 -1.89 7.24 -35.98
CA THR A 210 -0.81 7.25 -36.99
C THR A 210 0.62 7.17 -36.43
N GLY A 211 1.36 6.10 -36.77
CA GLY A 211 2.78 5.96 -36.51
C GLY A 211 3.20 4.59 -35.91
N THR A 212 2.27 3.74 -35.52
CA THR A 212 2.64 2.39 -35.05
C THR A 212 2.68 1.45 -36.25
N VAL A 213 3.87 0.97 -36.62
CA VAL A 213 4.04 -0.07 -37.63
C VAL A 213 3.51 -1.38 -37.03
N VAL A 214 2.47 -1.92 -37.63
CA VAL A 214 1.96 -3.28 -37.32
C VAL A 214 2.63 -4.23 -38.30
N TRP A 215 3.50 -5.10 -37.79
CA TRP A 215 4.03 -6.21 -38.57
C TRP A 215 2.97 -7.32 -38.60
N SER A 216 2.32 -7.49 -39.74
CA SER A 216 1.55 -8.69 -40.02
C SER A 216 2.47 -9.66 -40.75
N GLY A 217 2.67 -10.87 -40.25
CA GLY A 217 3.29 -11.94 -41.02
C GLY A 217 2.39 -12.25 -42.19
N ALA A 218 2.88 -12.03 -43.41
CA ALA A 218 2.25 -12.63 -44.59
C ALA A 218 2.63 -14.11 -44.57
N GLU A 219 1.67 -14.99 -44.35
CA GLU A 219 1.81 -16.39 -44.69
C GLU A 219 1.69 -16.49 -46.22
N GLU A 220 2.74 -17.04 -46.87
CA GLU A 220 2.68 -17.53 -48.24
C GLU A 220 1.97 -18.86 -48.32
#